data_0cb5ed334946e2c06d4fe2873d00679e
#
_entry.id   0cb5ed334946e2c06d4fe2873d00679e
#
_cell.length_a   1.000
_cell.length_b   1.000
_cell.length_c   1.000
_cell.angle_alpha   90.00
_cell.angle_beta   90.00
_cell.angle_gamma   90.00
#
_symmetry.space_group_name_H-M   'P 1'
#
loop_
_entity.id
_entity.type
_entity.pdbx_description
1 polymer ?
#
loop_
_entity_poly.entity_id
_entity_poly.type
_entity_poly.pdbx_seq_one_letter_code
_entity_poly.pdbx_strand_id
1 'polypeptide(L)'
;MEEQLKRINKYLSEVGYCSRREADKLIEAGRVTINGAVPEMGTKISQNDVVEVDGKPVVNSKDPFVYLAFNKPVGIVCTTDTSVEKDNIIDFIKYPKRIFPIGRLDKPSEGLILLTDDGDIVNKILRASNNHEKEYLVKVDKPISQTFIERMSGGIYLEDLDKRTKTCEVKKIDKHTFSIILTQGLNRQIRRMCEYLNYEVQTLKRVRIMNI
;
A
#
# COMPACT_ATOMS: atom_id res chain seq x y z
N MET A 1 7.00 32.43 -9.02
CA MET A 1 6.74 31.10 -8.42
C MET A 1 5.86 30.36 -9.42
N GLU A 2 6.31 29.21 -9.93
CA GLU A 2 5.49 28.41 -10.83
C GLU A 2 4.25 27.91 -10.06
N GLU A 3 3.08 28.20 -10.61
CA GLU A 3 1.81 27.77 -10.06
C GLU A 3 1.71 26.24 -10.15
N GLN A 4 1.68 25.57 -9.01
CA GLN A 4 1.71 24.10 -8.94
C GLN A 4 0.33 23.54 -9.31
N LEU A 5 0.12 23.30 -10.61
CA LEU A 5 -1.11 22.72 -11.14
C LEU A 5 -1.29 21.26 -10.67
N LYS A 6 -2.47 20.94 -10.16
CA LYS A 6 -2.85 19.63 -9.62
C LYS A 6 -4.06 19.05 -10.35
N ARG A 7 -4.03 17.74 -10.69
CA ARG A 7 -5.21 17.09 -11.28
C ARG A 7 -6.40 17.14 -10.31
N ILE A 8 -7.58 17.44 -10.81
CA ILE A 8 -8.81 17.57 -10.02
C ILE A 8 -9.13 16.31 -9.20
N ASN A 9 -8.99 15.09 -9.75
CA ASN A 9 -9.21 13.86 -9.02
C ASN A 9 -8.19 13.66 -7.87
N LYS A 10 -6.93 14.11 -8.06
CA LYS A 10 -5.92 14.12 -7.01
C LYS A 10 -6.30 15.10 -5.90
N TYR A 11 -6.73 16.31 -6.27
CA TYR A 11 -7.19 17.32 -5.32
C TYR A 11 -8.34 16.81 -4.44
N LEU A 12 -9.43 16.29 -5.04
CA LEU A 12 -10.59 15.76 -4.30
C LEU A 12 -10.18 14.63 -3.33
N SER A 13 -9.18 13.82 -3.71
CA SER A 13 -8.67 12.78 -2.84
C SER A 13 -7.81 13.32 -1.70
N GLU A 14 -7.00 14.35 -1.92
CA GLU A 14 -6.13 14.98 -0.90
C GLU A 14 -6.90 15.77 0.14
N VAL A 15 -7.99 16.43 -0.26
CA VAL A 15 -8.88 17.10 0.70
C VAL A 15 -9.80 16.12 1.46
N GLY A 16 -9.65 14.82 1.22
CA GLY A 16 -10.40 13.77 1.91
C GLY A 16 -11.83 13.57 1.43
N TYR A 17 -12.26 14.23 0.33
CA TYR A 17 -13.63 14.16 -0.16
C TYR A 17 -14.01 12.74 -0.61
N CYS A 18 -13.18 12.13 -1.49
CA CYS A 18 -13.42 10.77 -2.00
C CYS A 18 -12.12 10.11 -2.51
N SER A 19 -12.19 8.88 -3.02
CA SER A 19 -11.05 8.26 -3.70
C SER A 19 -10.84 8.89 -5.09
N ARG A 20 -9.62 8.77 -5.66
CA ARG A 20 -9.35 9.27 -7.03
C ARG A 20 -10.27 8.65 -8.07
N ARG A 21 -10.58 7.35 -7.95
CA ARG A 21 -11.51 6.64 -8.83
C ARG A 21 -12.96 7.12 -8.66
N GLU A 22 -13.34 7.42 -7.44
CA GLU A 22 -14.66 8.00 -7.16
C GLU A 22 -14.75 9.43 -7.69
N ALA A 23 -13.69 10.22 -7.54
CA ALA A 23 -13.59 11.54 -8.14
C ALA A 23 -13.75 11.49 -9.67
N ASP A 24 -13.09 10.52 -10.32
CA ASP A 24 -13.24 10.32 -11.77
C ASP A 24 -14.71 10.06 -12.16
N LYS A 25 -15.41 9.18 -11.42
CA LYS A 25 -16.85 8.94 -11.64
C LYS A 25 -17.72 10.18 -11.42
N LEU A 26 -17.42 11.00 -10.42
CA LEU A 26 -18.14 12.26 -10.16
C LEU A 26 -17.93 13.26 -11.29
N ILE A 27 -16.72 13.33 -11.86
CA ILE A 27 -16.39 14.20 -13.01
C ILE A 27 -17.15 13.73 -14.25
N GLU A 28 -17.09 12.43 -14.57
CA GLU A 28 -17.83 11.83 -15.70
C GLU A 28 -19.34 12.05 -15.60
N ALA A 29 -19.88 12.03 -14.39
CA ALA A 29 -21.29 12.28 -14.11
C ALA A 29 -21.67 13.79 -14.13
N GLY A 30 -20.72 14.70 -14.41
CA GLY A 30 -20.96 16.15 -14.43
C GLY A 30 -21.27 16.74 -13.05
N ARG A 31 -20.96 16.05 -11.96
CA ARG A 31 -21.26 16.46 -10.58
C ARG A 31 -20.18 17.37 -9.97
N VAL A 32 -19.05 17.55 -10.65
CA VAL A 32 -17.94 18.41 -10.24
C VAL A 32 -17.92 19.65 -11.11
N THR A 33 -17.73 20.82 -10.49
CA THR A 33 -17.47 22.06 -11.22
C THR A 33 -16.18 22.72 -10.75
N ILE A 34 -15.52 23.44 -11.64
CA ILE A 34 -14.38 24.30 -11.37
C ILE A 34 -14.77 25.71 -11.83
N ASN A 35 -14.84 26.68 -10.92
CA ASN A 35 -15.27 28.04 -11.21
C ASN A 35 -16.64 28.07 -11.94
N GLY A 36 -17.54 27.16 -11.58
CA GLY A 36 -18.88 27.04 -12.19
C GLY A 36 -18.96 26.25 -13.49
N ALA A 37 -17.84 25.79 -14.08
CA ALA A 37 -17.81 25.00 -15.31
C ALA A 37 -17.52 23.53 -15.03
N VAL A 38 -18.16 22.59 -15.75
CA VAL A 38 -17.90 21.15 -15.64
C VAL A 38 -16.55 20.83 -16.31
N PRO A 39 -15.59 20.24 -15.59
CA PRO A 39 -14.28 19.93 -16.14
C PRO A 39 -14.28 18.65 -16.98
N GLU A 40 -13.33 18.57 -17.90
CA GLU A 40 -13.00 17.32 -18.57
C GLU A 40 -12.16 16.41 -17.67
N MET A 41 -12.13 15.09 -17.99
CA MET A 41 -11.25 14.14 -17.31
C MET A 41 -9.78 14.54 -17.42
N GLY A 42 -9.10 14.58 -16.27
CA GLY A 42 -7.69 14.95 -16.20
C GLY A 42 -7.41 16.45 -16.11
N THR A 43 -8.43 17.30 -16.11
CA THR A 43 -8.32 18.76 -15.89
C THR A 43 -7.45 19.03 -14.65
N LYS A 44 -6.59 20.02 -14.76
CA LYS A 44 -5.74 20.51 -13.68
C LYS A 44 -6.31 21.80 -13.10
N ILE A 45 -6.19 21.94 -11.80
CA ILE A 45 -6.60 23.12 -11.03
C ILE A 45 -5.40 23.81 -10.40
N SER A 46 -5.55 25.09 -10.18
CA SER A 46 -4.66 25.93 -9.38
C SER A 46 -5.14 26.06 -7.93
N GLN A 47 -4.37 26.74 -7.09
CA GLN A 47 -4.77 27.01 -5.71
C GLN A 47 -5.93 28.01 -5.59
N ASN A 48 -6.18 28.80 -6.62
CA ASN A 48 -7.20 29.85 -6.64
C ASN A 48 -8.53 29.37 -7.21
N ASP A 49 -8.57 28.16 -7.79
CA ASP A 49 -9.78 27.62 -8.38
C ASP A 49 -10.78 27.16 -7.31
N VAL A 50 -12.03 27.53 -7.47
CA VAL A 50 -13.14 27.09 -6.64
C VAL A 50 -13.66 25.77 -7.19
N VAL A 51 -13.53 24.71 -6.41
CA VAL A 51 -14.04 23.38 -6.74
C VAL A 51 -15.31 23.11 -5.97
N GLU A 52 -16.34 22.67 -6.66
CA GLU A 52 -17.62 22.28 -6.06
C GLU A 52 -18.00 20.87 -6.48
N VAL A 53 -18.69 20.16 -5.58
CA VAL A 53 -19.33 18.88 -5.88
C VAL A 53 -20.81 19.00 -5.49
N ASP A 54 -21.70 18.70 -6.43
CA ASP A 54 -23.15 18.88 -6.28
C ASP A 54 -23.53 20.30 -5.80
N GLY A 55 -22.84 21.31 -6.32
CA GLY A 55 -23.05 22.72 -5.98
C GLY A 55 -22.57 23.13 -4.58
N LYS A 56 -21.82 22.26 -3.89
CA LYS A 56 -21.23 22.57 -2.57
C LYS A 56 -19.72 22.74 -2.69
N PRO A 57 -19.16 23.84 -2.17
CA PRO A 57 -17.71 24.06 -2.19
C PRO A 57 -16.95 22.96 -1.45
N VAL A 58 -15.89 22.46 -2.08
CA VAL A 58 -14.95 21.54 -1.46
C VAL A 58 -13.83 22.35 -0.82
N VAL A 59 -13.82 22.39 0.50
CA VAL A 59 -12.83 23.15 1.29
C VAL A 59 -11.69 22.23 1.69
N ASN A 60 -10.45 22.67 1.47
CA ASN A 60 -9.29 21.99 1.99
C ASN A 60 -9.22 22.18 3.52
N SER A 61 -9.42 21.13 4.29
CA SER A 61 -9.14 21.21 5.73
C SER A 61 -7.64 21.39 5.92
N LYS A 62 -7.23 22.43 6.67
CA LYS A 62 -5.82 22.68 7.02
C LYS A 62 -5.30 21.74 8.12
N ASP A 63 -6.00 20.65 8.36
CA ASP A 63 -5.59 19.68 9.38
C ASP A 63 -4.26 19.01 8.99
N PRO A 64 -3.39 18.72 9.96
CA PRO A 64 -2.16 17.97 9.70
C PRO A 64 -2.47 16.57 9.21
N PHE A 65 -1.59 16.06 8.34
CA PHE A 65 -1.69 14.69 7.85
C PHE A 65 -1.59 13.66 8.98
N VAL A 66 -2.30 12.57 8.80
CA VAL A 66 -2.30 11.44 9.73
C VAL A 66 -1.34 10.37 9.23
N TYR A 67 -0.54 9.84 10.14
CA TYR A 67 0.34 8.70 9.91
C TYR A 67 0.15 7.69 11.04
N LEU A 68 -0.33 6.51 10.70
CA LEU A 68 -0.60 5.44 11.66
C LEU A 68 0.33 4.25 11.40
N ALA A 69 0.95 3.73 12.45
CA ALA A 69 1.59 2.43 12.46
C ALA A 69 0.60 1.42 13.08
N PHE A 70 0.20 0.43 12.33
CA PHE A 70 -0.80 -0.54 12.74
C PHE A 70 -0.27 -1.97 12.64
N ASN A 71 -0.48 -2.77 13.68
CA ASN A 71 -0.18 -4.19 13.67
C ASN A 71 -1.40 -4.96 13.12
N LYS A 72 -1.42 -5.18 11.81
CA LYS A 72 -2.54 -5.87 11.13
C LYS A 72 -2.64 -7.31 11.61
N PRO A 73 -3.79 -7.78 12.08
CA PRO A 73 -4.00 -9.19 12.39
C PRO A 73 -4.18 -10.03 11.11
N VAL A 74 -4.03 -11.34 11.23
CA VAL A 74 -4.44 -12.31 10.20
C VAL A 74 -5.95 -12.20 9.96
N GLY A 75 -6.40 -12.48 8.73
CA GLY A 75 -7.82 -12.47 8.36
C GLY A 75 -8.34 -11.15 7.80
N ILE A 76 -7.60 -10.05 7.97
CA ILE A 76 -8.00 -8.72 7.48
C ILE A 76 -7.33 -8.41 6.12
N VAL A 77 -8.12 -7.91 5.16
CA VAL A 77 -7.66 -7.52 3.82
C VAL A 77 -7.28 -6.05 3.78
N CYS A 78 -6.14 -5.73 3.16
CA CYS A 78 -5.68 -4.35 2.95
C CYS A 78 -6.38 -3.73 1.72
N THR A 79 -7.67 -3.42 1.85
CA THR A 79 -8.46 -2.71 0.84
C THR A 79 -9.17 -1.51 1.45
N THR A 80 -9.40 -0.48 0.62
CA THR A 80 -10.27 0.67 0.94
C THR A 80 -11.66 0.51 0.31
N ASP A 81 -11.89 -0.56 -0.44
CA ASP A 81 -13.19 -0.91 -0.99
C ASP A 81 -13.92 -1.83 -0.01
N THR A 82 -14.75 -1.23 0.82
CA THR A 82 -15.52 -1.90 1.87
C THR A 82 -16.73 -2.65 1.33
N SER A 83 -17.10 -2.44 0.06
CA SER A 83 -18.22 -3.13 -0.58
C SER A 83 -17.87 -4.55 -1.02
N VAL A 84 -16.60 -4.80 -1.33
CA VAL A 84 -16.11 -6.09 -1.87
C VAL A 84 -15.70 -7.06 -0.77
N GLU A 85 -15.09 -6.54 0.31
CA GLU A 85 -14.55 -7.38 1.40
C GLU A 85 -14.99 -6.82 2.75
N LYS A 86 -15.76 -7.62 3.51
CA LYS A 86 -16.25 -7.22 4.83
C LYS A 86 -15.13 -7.14 5.88
N ASP A 87 -14.17 -8.09 5.81
CA ASP A 87 -13.03 -8.14 6.73
C ASP A 87 -11.89 -7.27 6.21
N ASN A 88 -12.12 -5.97 6.09
CA ASN A 88 -11.14 -5.01 5.55
C ASN A 88 -10.51 -4.13 6.64
N ILE A 89 -9.34 -3.60 6.33
CA ILE A 89 -8.54 -2.81 7.28
C ILE A 89 -9.20 -1.49 7.69
N ILE A 90 -10.04 -0.90 6.83
CA ILE A 90 -10.69 0.39 7.10
C ILE A 90 -11.79 0.19 8.14
N ASP A 91 -12.68 -0.80 7.94
CA ASP A 91 -13.76 -1.11 8.87
C ASP A 91 -13.23 -1.70 10.19
N PHE A 92 -12.06 -2.35 10.15
CA PHE A 92 -11.42 -2.85 11.36
C PHE A 92 -10.87 -1.72 12.24
N ILE A 93 -10.19 -0.72 11.65
CA ILE A 93 -9.59 0.40 12.40
C ILE A 93 -10.63 1.44 12.80
N LYS A 94 -11.65 1.69 11.97
CA LYS A 94 -12.72 2.69 12.18
C LYS A 94 -12.17 4.09 12.52
N TYR A 95 -11.13 4.49 11.79
CA TYR A 95 -10.56 5.83 11.98
C TYR A 95 -11.53 6.92 11.50
N PRO A 96 -11.70 8.05 12.23
CA PRO A 96 -12.73 9.05 11.94
C PRO A 96 -12.53 9.81 10.62
N LYS A 97 -11.28 9.84 10.09
CA LYS A 97 -10.95 10.44 8.80
C LYS A 97 -10.69 9.33 7.77
N ARG A 98 -10.85 9.67 6.50
CA ARG A 98 -10.49 8.78 5.40
C ARG A 98 -8.98 8.57 5.38
N ILE A 99 -8.55 7.35 5.65
CA ILE A 99 -7.16 6.90 5.55
C ILE A 99 -7.04 5.72 4.58
N PHE A 100 -5.83 5.43 4.13
CA PHE A 100 -5.55 4.28 3.27
C PHE A 100 -4.18 3.68 3.59
N PRO A 101 -4.01 2.37 3.36
CA PRO A 101 -2.76 1.70 3.68
C PRO A 101 -1.64 2.06 2.69
N ILE A 102 -0.41 2.20 3.20
CA ILE A 102 0.81 2.34 2.41
C ILE A 102 1.32 0.94 2.05
N GLY A 103 0.92 0.47 0.89
CA GLY A 103 1.14 -0.91 0.45
C GLY A 103 0.13 -1.88 1.04
N ARG A 104 0.44 -3.18 0.95
CA ARG A 104 -0.47 -4.23 1.37
C ARG A 104 0.26 -5.33 2.12
N LEU A 105 -0.48 -6.04 2.95
CA LEU A 105 -0.21 -7.39 3.45
C LEU A 105 -1.37 -8.29 3.02
N ASP A 106 -1.07 -9.52 2.65
CA ASP A 106 -2.09 -10.52 2.27
C ASP A 106 -3.00 -10.84 3.46
N LYS A 107 -4.20 -11.35 3.20
CA LYS A 107 -5.17 -11.76 4.24
C LYS A 107 -4.56 -12.69 5.30
N PRO A 108 -3.78 -13.74 4.93
CA PRO A 108 -3.14 -14.65 5.89
C PRO A 108 -1.79 -14.15 6.43
N SER A 109 -1.44 -12.88 6.24
CA SER A 109 -0.21 -12.27 6.75
C SER A 109 -0.55 -11.22 7.80
N GLU A 110 0.36 -11.00 8.75
CA GLU A 110 0.19 -10.08 9.87
C GLU A 110 1.35 -9.09 10.00
N GLY A 111 1.25 -8.16 10.94
CA GLY A 111 2.33 -7.28 11.35
C GLY A 111 2.19 -5.85 10.85
N LEU A 112 3.30 -5.13 10.87
CA LEU A 112 3.36 -3.70 10.64
C LEU A 112 2.84 -3.30 9.26
N ILE A 113 1.87 -2.41 9.25
CA ILE A 113 1.42 -1.68 8.06
C ILE A 113 1.22 -0.21 8.42
N LEU A 114 1.62 0.67 7.53
CA LEU A 114 1.42 2.11 7.69
C LEU A 114 0.14 2.53 6.98
N LEU A 115 -0.62 3.45 7.59
CA LEU A 115 -1.80 4.08 6.95
C LEU A 115 -1.67 5.59 7.05
N THR A 116 -2.26 6.31 6.10
CA THR A 116 -2.20 7.77 6.03
C THR A 116 -3.37 8.32 5.22
N ASP A 117 -3.62 9.62 5.32
CA ASP A 117 -4.42 10.43 4.41
C ASP A 117 -3.55 11.24 3.41
N ASP A 118 -2.20 11.20 3.56
CA ASP A 118 -1.24 11.81 2.65
C ASP A 118 -0.94 10.90 1.44
N GLY A 119 -1.55 11.21 0.29
CA GLY A 119 -1.34 10.44 -0.94
C GLY A 119 0.05 10.61 -1.57
N ASP A 120 0.77 11.68 -1.26
CA ASP A 120 2.08 11.95 -1.88
C ASP A 120 3.20 11.10 -1.26
N ILE A 121 3.12 10.80 0.04
CA ILE A 121 4.10 9.95 0.71
C ILE A 121 4.04 8.50 0.25
N VAL A 122 2.88 8.01 -0.18
CA VAL A 122 2.68 6.61 -0.59
C VAL A 122 3.66 6.19 -1.69
N ASN A 123 3.76 7.02 -2.74
CA ASN A 123 4.68 6.74 -3.84
C ASN A 123 6.15 6.82 -3.43
N LYS A 124 6.49 7.74 -2.49
CA LYS A 124 7.84 7.87 -1.96
C LYS A 124 8.26 6.62 -1.20
N ILE A 125 7.34 6.01 -0.43
CA ILE A 125 7.61 4.81 0.36
C ILE A 125 7.57 3.53 -0.49
N LEU A 126 6.64 3.43 -1.47
CA LEU A 126 6.40 2.16 -2.18
C LEU A 126 7.28 1.94 -3.41
N ARG A 127 7.86 2.99 -4.02
CA ARG A 127 8.68 2.81 -5.23
C ARG A 127 9.90 1.94 -4.94
N ALA A 128 10.02 0.84 -5.69
CA ALA A 128 11.15 -0.10 -5.57
C ALA A 128 12.52 0.53 -5.87
N SER A 129 12.55 1.66 -6.63
CA SER A 129 13.77 2.45 -6.88
C SER A 129 14.33 3.11 -5.61
N ASN A 130 13.50 3.31 -4.59
CA ASN A 130 13.93 3.96 -3.34
C ASN A 130 14.55 2.95 -2.35
N ASN A 131 14.56 1.66 -2.67
CA ASN A 131 15.17 0.58 -1.88
C ASN A 131 14.75 0.56 -0.40
N HIS A 132 13.53 0.97 -0.09
CA HIS A 132 13.00 0.93 1.27
C HIS A 132 12.84 -0.50 1.75
N GLU A 133 13.56 -0.84 2.80
CA GLU A 133 13.58 -2.17 3.39
C GLU A 133 12.29 -2.49 4.11
N LYS A 134 11.89 -3.77 4.01
CA LYS A 134 10.82 -4.38 4.79
C LYS A 134 11.32 -5.71 5.32
N GLU A 135 11.27 -5.89 6.62
CA GLU A 135 11.71 -7.10 7.29
C GLU A 135 10.53 -7.94 7.74
N TYR A 136 10.68 -9.25 7.53
CA TYR A 136 9.65 -10.22 7.84
C TYR A 136 10.23 -11.38 8.65
N LEU A 137 9.45 -11.88 9.61
CA LEU A 137 9.64 -13.17 10.25
C LEU A 137 8.71 -14.18 9.59
N VAL A 138 9.28 -15.30 9.16
CA VAL A 138 8.56 -16.31 8.37
C VAL A 138 8.78 -17.68 9.00
N LYS A 139 7.69 -18.37 9.36
CA LYS A 139 7.70 -19.74 9.81
C LYS A 139 7.25 -20.66 8.68
N VAL A 140 7.97 -21.76 8.50
CA VAL A 140 7.74 -22.76 7.45
C VAL A 140 7.51 -24.16 8.03
N ASP A 141 6.95 -25.06 7.23
CA ASP A 141 6.59 -26.42 7.59
C ASP A 141 7.79 -27.34 7.84
N LYS A 142 8.94 -27.08 7.19
CA LYS A 142 10.12 -27.95 7.19
C LYS A 142 11.32 -27.30 7.87
N PRO A 143 12.27 -28.09 8.40
CA PRO A 143 13.53 -27.56 8.92
C PRO A 143 14.32 -26.79 7.84
N ILE A 144 14.78 -25.60 8.21
CA ILE A 144 15.54 -24.72 7.33
C ILE A 144 16.98 -25.21 7.21
N SER A 145 17.39 -25.54 5.98
CA SER A 145 18.75 -25.94 5.62
C SER A 145 19.61 -24.73 5.24
N GLN A 146 20.93 -24.91 5.22
CA GLN A 146 21.85 -23.88 4.70
C GLN A 146 21.60 -23.59 3.22
N THR A 147 21.33 -24.64 2.43
CA THR A 147 20.99 -24.52 0.99
C THR A 147 19.70 -23.69 0.76
N PHE A 148 18.71 -23.82 1.67
CA PHE A 148 17.51 -22.97 1.61
C PHE A 148 17.88 -21.48 1.76
N ILE A 149 18.71 -21.15 2.76
CA ILE A 149 19.14 -19.76 2.99
C ILE A 149 19.89 -19.18 1.78
N GLU A 150 20.84 -19.94 1.22
CA GLU A 150 21.64 -19.53 0.06
C GLU A 150 20.77 -19.29 -1.18
N ARG A 151 19.85 -20.21 -1.49
CA ARG A 151 18.95 -20.09 -2.64
C ARG A 151 17.94 -18.94 -2.45
N MET A 152 17.41 -18.78 -1.22
CA MET A 152 16.46 -17.72 -0.89
C MET A 152 17.10 -16.33 -1.03
N SER A 153 18.35 -16.15 -0.55
CA SER A 153 19.08 -14.88 -0.64
C SER A 153 19.62 -14.56 -2.04
N GLY A 154 19.92 -15.57 -2.85
CA GLY A 154 20.47 -15.40 -4.21
C GLY A 154 19.50 -14.90 -5.26
N GLY A 155 18.23 -14.80 -4.93
CA GLY A 155 17.15 -14.43 -5.85
C GLY A 155 16.65 -15.60 -6.68
N ILE A 156 15.33 -15.70 -6.77
CA ILE A 156 14.57 -16.79 -7.41
C ILE A 156 13.80 -16.26 -8.63
N TYR A 157 13.81 -16.98 -9.72
CA TYR A 157 12.92 -16.69 -10.85
C TYR A 157 11.53 -17.26 -10.56
N LEU A 158 10.53 -16.39 -10.58
CA LEU A 158 9.14 -16.72 -10.34
C LEU A 158 8.42 -16.80 -11.68
N GLU A 159 8.19 -18.01 -12.16
CA GLU A 159 7.64 -18.28 -13.52
C GLU A 159 6.29 -17.62 -13.73
N ASP A 160 5.36 -17.75 -12.78
CA ASP A 160 4.00 -17.17 -12.85
C ASP A 160 3.97 -15.64 -12.83
N LEU A 161 5.07 -14.97 -12.51
CA LEU A 161 5.19 -13.52 -12.59
C LEU A 161 6.12 -13.05 -13.72
N ASP A 162 6.81 -14.00 -14.36
CA ASP A 162 7.88 -13.74 -15.35
C ASP A 162 8.90 -12.72 -14.78
N LYS A 163 9.34 -12.94 -13.54
CA LYS A 163 10.24 -12.02 -12.84
C LYS A 163 11.20 -12.75 -11.92
N ARG A 164 12.46 -12.27 -11.92
CA ARG A 164 13.44 -12.68 -10.93
C ARG A 164 13.36 -11.75 -9.71
N THR A 165 13.38 -12.33 -8.51
CA THR A 165 13.49 -11.56 -7.27
C THR A 165 14.91 -10.99 -7.13
N LYS A 166 15.03 -9.83 -6.50
CA LYS A 166 16.33 -9.27 -6.12
C LYS A 166 17.00 -10.18 -5.09
N THR A 167 18.32 -10.12 -5.03
CA THR A 167 19.07 -10.66 -3.87
C THR A 167 18.61 -9.98 -2.60
N CYS A 168 18.61 -10.69 -1.49
CA CYS A 168 18.10 -10.21 -0.22
C CYS A 168 18.83 -10.85 0.96
N GLU A 169 18.78 -10.21 2.12
CA GLU A 169 19.31 -10.76 3.34
C GLU A 169 18.33 -11.76 3.93
N VAL A 170 18.82 -12.98 4.25
CA VAL A 170 18.04 -14.03 4.89
C VAL A 170 18.85 -14.62 6.05
N LYS A 171 18.27 -14.65 7.24
CA LYS A 171 18.90 -15.23 8.44
C LYS A 171 18.02 -16.29 9.05
N LYS A 172 18.59 -17.45 9.36
CA LYS A 172 17.92 -18.47 10.15
C LYS A 172 17.82 -18.00 11.60
N ILE A 173 16.60 -18.01 12.15
CA ILE A 173 16.31 -17.67 13.55
C ILE A 173 16.23 -18.92 14.40
N ASP A 174 15.48 -19.92 13.93
CA ASP A 174 15.39 -21.24 14.56
C ASP A 174 15.23 -22.35 13.51
N LYS A 175 14.85 -23.55 13.94
CA LYS A 175 14.71 -24.73 13.07
C LYS A 175 13.71 -24.50 11.92
N HIS A 176 12.66 -23.74 12.14
CA HIS A 176 11.54 -23.52 11.21
C HIS A 176 11.27 -22.05 10.87
N THR A 177 12.02 -21.12 11.47
CA THR A 177 11.80 -19.69 11.33
C THR A 177 13.04 -19.00 10.76
N PHE A 178 12.81 -18.08 9.80
CA PHE A 178 13.85 -17.20 9.27
C PHE A 178 13.37 -15.76 9.22
N SER A 179 14.30 -14.80 9.24
CA SER A 179 14.05 -13.42 8.86
C SER A 179 14.47 -13.19 7.41
N ILE A 180 13.77 -12.30 6.73
CA ILE A 180 14.08 -11.87 5.37
C ILE A 180 13.85 -10.36 5.22
N ILE A 181 14.84 -9.66 4.61
CA ILE A 181 14.77 -8.22 4.33
C ILE A 181 14.63 -8.01 2.83
N LEU A 182 13.52 -7.38 2.41
CA LEU A 182 13.20 -7.12 1.01
C LEU A 182 13.13 -5.62 0.72
N THR A 183 13.71 -5.19 -0.41
CA THR A 183 13.57 -3.84 -0.97
C THR A 183 12.56 -3.76 -2.12
N GLN A 184 12.00 -4.89 -2.54
CA GLN A 184 10.93 -4.98 -3.54
C GLN A 184 9.67 -5.63 -2.94
N GLY A 185 8.56 -5.60 -3.66
CA GLY A 185 7.30 -6.19 -3.20
C GLY A 185 6.51 -6.76 -4.38
N LEU A 186 6.89 -7.95 -4.87
CA LEU A 186 6.09 -8.68 -5.84
C LEU A 186 4.88 -9.32 -5.16
N ASN A 187 3.85 -9.61 -5.95
CA ASN A 187 2.66 -10.29 -5.42
C ASN A 187 3.03 -11.61 -4.73
N ARG A 188 2.71 -11.73 -3.45
CA ARG A 188 2.96 -12.91 -2.59
C ARG A 188 4.42 -13.42 -2.65
N GLN A 189 5.38 -12.50 -2.83
CA GLN A 189 6.78 -12.82 -3.13
C GLN A 189 7.39 -13.88 -2.22
N ILE A 190 7.35 -13.70 -0.90
CA ILE A 190 7.95 -14.61 0.07
C ILE A 190 7.31 -16.00 -0.02
N ARG A 191 5.98 -16.08 -0.12
CA ARG A 191 5.26 -17.36 -0.24
C ARG A 191 5.66 -18.09 -1.52
N ARG A 192 5.71 -17.42 -2.67
CA ARG A 192 6.16 -17.99 -3.94
C ARG A 192 7.62 -18.46 -3.91
N MET A 193 8.50 -17.68 -3.26
CA MET A 193 9.91 -18.08 -3.07
C MET A 193 10.02 -19.35 -2.22
N CYS A 194 9.23 -19.47 -1.16
CA CYS A 194 9.17 -20.67 -0.33
C CYS A 194 8.61 -21.88 -1.11
N GLU A 195 7.51 -21.69 -1.83
CA GLU A 195 6.88 -22.73 -2.68
C GLU A 195 7.86 -23.26 -3.74
N TYR A 196 8.61 -22.38 -4.41
CA TYR A 196 9.66 -22.76 -5.36
C TYR A 196 10.75 -23.65 -4.73
N LEU A 197 11.03 -23.46 -3.44
CA LEU A 197 11.99 -24.28 -2.67
C LEU A 197 11.32 -25.50 -2.00
N ASN A 198 10.05 -25.77 -2.29
CA ASN A 198 9.24 -26.83 -1.70
C ASN A 198 9.01 -26.68 -0.18
N TYR A 199 8.84 -25.42 0.29
CA TYR A 199 8.44 -25.09 1.66
C TYR A 199 7.08 -24.41 1.67
N GLU A 200 6.27 -24.69 2.70
CA GLU A 200 4.99 -24.03 2.93
C GLU A 200 5.12 -22.99 4.05
N VAL A 201 4.67 -21.76 3.79
CA VAL A 201 4.65 -20.68 4.79
C VAL A 201 3.47 -20.85 5.73
N GLN A 202 3.73 -21.16 6.99
CA GLN A 202 2.75 -21.26 8.06
C GLN A 202 2.37 -19.90 8.62
N THR A 203 3.36 -19.07 8.98
CA THR A 203 3.11 -17.69 9.43
C THR A 203 4.05 -16.73 8.72
N LEU A 204 3.55 -15.51 8.44
CA LEU A 204 4.31 -14.44 7.85
C LEU A 204 3.96 -13.13 8.54
N LYS A 205 4.93 -12.55 9.25
CA LYS A 205 4.77 -11.32 10.01
C LYS A 205 5.76 -10.26 9.55
N ARG A 206 5.28 -9.09 9.12
CA ARG A 206 6.16 -7.95 8.86
C ARG A 206 6.46 -7.22 10.16
N VAL A 207 7.75 -7.13 10.49
CA VAL A 207 8.21 -6.56 11.77
C VAL A 207 8.84 -5.19 11.63
N ARG A 208 9.27 -4.80 10.41
CA ARG A 208 9.92 -3.51 10.15
C ARG A 208 9.60 -2.98 8.76
N ILE A 209 9.45 -1.67 8.65
CA ILE A 209 9.42 -0.91 7.40
C ILE A 209 10.40 0.25 7.57
N MET A 210 11.49 0.29 6.77
CA MET A 210 12.59 1.25 6.92
C MET A 210 13.17 1.21 8.35
N ASN A 211 13.03 2.28 9.10
CA ASN A 211 13.50 2.43 10.48
C ASN A 211 12.35 2.39 11.53
N ILE A 212 11.15 2.01 11.11
CA ILE A 212 9.96 1.89 11.98
C ILE A 212 9.72 0.43 12.33
#